data_fbb175715f68fb54c2ffb3a15e7d49da
#
_entry.id   fbb175715f68fb54c2ffb3a15e7d49da
#
_cell.length_a   1.000
_cell.length_b   1.000
_cell.length_c   1.000
_cell.angle_alpha   90.00
_cell.angle_beta   90.00
_cell.angle_gamma   90.00
#
_symmetry.space_group_name_H-M   'P 1'
#
loop_
_entity.id
_entity.type
_entity.pdbx_description
1 polymer ?
#
loop_
_entity_poly.entity_id
_entity_poly.type
_entity_poly.pdbx_seq_one_letter_code
_entity_poly.pdbx_strand_id
1 'polypeptide(L)'
;LTVFMLLFGNTGFIGIPVIKALYGTDAVFYAAIVELINDILIFTVGILLIQLSAGANLKVGFKQFINPGLIGVIIGLVLFLLNIQLPNLIGGSIEMIGNATTPLTMFCIGFQIGGLKFKEIAGDFQVYAICFVKLLIVPVLTLLVVKLWAGDFSMLEKVLIIGFAMPVGAVASIFSQQYKGEAAFATKSVLLSTVLSLITIPIFAIIMEL
;
A
#
# COMPACT_ATOMS: atom_id res chain seq x y z
N LEU A 1 -0.24 -13.95 6.33
CA LEU A 1 0.67 -12.88 5.92
C LEU A 1 0.75 -12.76 4.40
N THR A 2 1.00 -13.86 3.66
CA THR A 2 1.09 -13.88 2.19
C THR A 2 -0.11 -13.22 1.51
N VAL A 3 -1.34 -13.58 1.92
CA VAL A 3 -2.57 -12.98 1.39
C VAL A 3 -2.59 -11.47 1.60
N PHE A 4 -2.17 -10.98 2.78
CA PHE A 4 -2.05 -9.55 3.05
C PHE A 4 -1.09 -8.88 2.07
N MET A 5 0.11 -9.45 1.89
CA MET A 5 1.14 -8.87 1.00
C MET A 5 0.71 -8.85 -0.48
N LEU A 6 -0.10 -9.80 -0.91
CA LEU A 6 -0.61 -9.84 -2.29
C LEU A 6 -1.76 -8.84 -2.50
N LEU A 7 -2.63 -8.67 -1.51
CA LEU A 7 -3.78 -7.75 -1.61
C LEU A 7 -3.35 -6.29 -1.48
N PHE A 8 -2.52 -5.97 -0.46
CA PHE A 8 -2.23 -4.59 -0.09
C PHE A 8 -0.87 -4.13 -0.64
N GLY A 9 -0.91 -3.21 -1.58
CA GLY A 9 0.25 -2.55 -2.15
C GLY A 9 0.66 -1.28 -1.39
N ASN A 10 1.83 -0.75 -1.72
CA ASN A 10 2.33 0.53 -1.22
C ASN A 10 1.74 1.69 -2.03
N THR A 11 0.42 1.81 -2.04
CA THR A 11 -0.33 2.76 -2.86
C THR A 11 -0.22 4.19 -2.34
N GLY A 12 -0.16 4.40 -1.03
CA GLY A 12 -0.02 5.71 -0.43
C GLY A 12 1.39 6.28 -0.56
N PHE A 13 2.40 5.58 -0.02
CA PHE A 13 3.76 6.14 0.06
C PHE A 13 4.51 6.15 -1.28
N ILE A 14 4.29 5.15 -2.12
CA ILE A 14 4.92 5.06 -3.45
C ILE A 14 3.90 5.38 -4.54
N GLY A 15 2.67 4.85 -4.44
CA GLY A 15 1.69 4.93 -5.49
C GLY A 15 1.25 6.36 -5.82
N ILE A 16 0.88 7.17 -4.83
CA ILE A 16 0.44 8.56 -5.07
C ILE A 16 1.53 9.38 -5.77
N PRO A 17 2.80 9.42 -5.29
CA PRO A 17 3.88 10.10 -6.01
C PRO A 17 4.10 9.59 -7.43
N VAL A 18 4.06 8.28 -7.64
CA VAL A 18 4.23 7.67 -8.97
C VAL A 18 3.07 8.03 -9.90
N ILE A 19 1.83 7.93 -9.44
CA ILE A 19 0.64 8.29 -10.22
C ILE A 19 0.69 9.77 -10.59
N LYS A 20 1.10 10.65 -9.67
CA LYS A 20 1.30 12.07 -9.93
C LYS A 20 2.36 12.31 -11.01
N ALA A 21 3.47 11.56 -10.96
CA ALA A 21 4.54 11.68 -11.94
C ALA A 21 4.14 11.19 -13.33
N LEU A 22 3.33 10.13 -13.42
CA LEU A 22 2.87 9.54 -14.68
C LEU A 22 1.73 10.32 -15.34
N TYR A 23 0.74 10.74 -14.54
CA TYR A 23 -0.55 11.25 -15.06
C TYR A 23 -0.90 12.66 -14.59
N GLY A 24 0.00 13.32 -13.84
CA GLY A 24 -0.23 14.70 -13.38
C GLY A 24 -1.06 14.82 -12.11
N THR A 25 -1.34 16.08 -11.74
CA THR A 25 -2.03 16.42 -10.48
C THR A 25 -3.48 15.96 -10.42
N ASP A 26 -4.16 15.92 -11.57
CA ASP A 26 -5.57 15.54 -11.63
C ASP A 26 -5.78 14.05 -11.29
N ALA A 27 -4.78 13.21 -11.57
CA ALA A 27 -4.81 11.80 -11.22
C ALA A 27 -4.67 11.56 -9.69
N VAL A 28 -4.12 12.52 -8.95
CA VAL A 28 -3.96 12.41 -7.48
C VAL A 28 -5.30 12.30 -6.77
N PHE A 29 -6.34 12.95 -7.29
CA PHE A 29 -7.68 12.83 -6.72
C PHE A 29 -8.19 11.37 -6.76
N TYR A 30 -8.05 10.71 -7.91
CA TYR A 30 -8.43 9.29 -8.05
C TYR A 30 -7.56 8.39 -7.18
N ALA A 31 -6.25 8.66 -7.13
CA ALA A 31 -5.33 7.92 -6.28
C ALA A 31 -5.67 8.05 -4.80
N ALA A 32 -6.08 9.23 -4.34
CA ALA A 32 -6.48 9.47 -2.96
C ALA A 32 -7.77 8.70 -2.58
N ILE A 33 -8.75 8.59 -3.50
CA ILE A 33 -9.96 7.80 -3.28
C ILE A 33 -9.62 6.31 -3.19
N VAL A 34 -8.76 5.80 -4.09
CA VAL A 34 -8.31 4.40 -4.08
C VAL A 34 -7.55 4.11 -2.80
N GLU A 35 -6.68 5.02 -2.36
CA GLU A 35 -5.93 4.89 -1.11
C GLU A 35 -6.84 4.89 0.11
N LEU A 36 -7.84 5.76 0.15
CA LEU A 36 -8.82 5.78 1.23
C LEU A 36 -9.51 4.42 1.41
N ILE A 37 -9.94 3.80 0.30
CA ILE A 37 -10.56 2.46 0.32
C ILE A 37 -9.54 1.42 0.78
N ASN A 38 -8.32 1.49 0.27
CA ASN A 38 -7.21 0.61 0.64
C ASN A 38 -6.90 0.71 2.15
N ASP A 39 -6.84 1.92 2.70
CA ASP A 39 -6.61 2.15 4.13
C ASP A 39 -7.72 1.56 5.00
N ILE A 40 -8.99 1.78 4.65
CA ILE A 40 -10.11 1.17 5.36
C ILE A 40 -9.99 -0.36 5.38
N LEU A 41 -9.63 -0.96 4.25
CA LEU A 41 -9.44 -2.40 4.13
C LEU A 41 -8.21 -2.90 4.89
N ILE A 42 -7.10 -2.16 4.87
CA ILE A 42 -5.89 -2.47 5.63
C ILE A 42 -6.18 -2.49 7.14
N PHE A 43 -6.82 -1.44 7.65
CA PHE A 43 -7.09 -1.31 9.08
C PHE A 43 -8.25 -2.19 9.58
N THR A 44 -9.02 -2.79 8.69
CA THR A 44 -10.08 -3.75 9.02
C THR A 44 -9.66 -5.18 8.69
N VAL A 45 -9.81 -5.58 7.43
CA VAL A 45 -9.50 -6.93 6.94
C VAL A 45 -8.00 -7.24 7.03
N GLY A 46 -7.15 -6.25 6.73
CA GLY A 46 -5.69 -6.44 6.74
C GLY A 46 -5.16 -6.83 8.12
N ILE A 47 -5.57 -6.13 9.17
CA ILE A 47 -5.18 -6.47 10.54
C ILE A 47 -5.64 -7.88 10.91
N LEU A 48 -6.86 -8.28 10.55
CA LEU A 48 -7.36 -9.63 10.79
C LEU A 48 -6.51 -10.69 10.09
N LEU A 49 -6.12 -10.48 8.84
CA LEU A 49 -5.27 -11.39 8.09
C LEU A 49 -3.88 -11.57 8.75
N ILE A 50 -3.30 -10.49 9.26
CA ILE A 50 -2.01 -10.53 9.96
C ILE A 50 -2.14 -11.28 11.29
N GLN A 51 -3.15 -11.00 12.09
CA GLN A 51 -3.40 -11.68 13.36
C GLN A 51 -3.65 -13.17 13.16
N LEU A 52 -4.43 -13.56 12.15
CA LEU A 52 -4.63 -14.95 11.75
C LEU A 52 -3.30 -15.64 11.42
N SER A 53 -2.43 -14.95 10.67
CA SER A 53 -1.13 -15.51 10.29
C SER A 53 -0.18 -15.66 11.47
N ALA A 54 -0.32 -14.85 12.50
CA ALA A 54 0.49 -14.91 13.72
C ALA A 54 -0.01 -15.97 14.73
N GLY A 55 -1.05 -16.77 14.37
CA GLY A 55 -1.61 -17.78 15.27
C GLY A 55 -2.31 -17.19 16.50
N ALA A 56 -2.64 -15.90 16.45
CA ALA A 56 -3.35 -15.24 17.53
C ALA A 56 -4.76 -15.83 17.65
N ASN A 57 -5.16 -16.19 18.86
CA ASN A 57 -6.57 -16.50 19.13
C ASN A 57 -7.39 -15.24 18.81
N LEU A 58 -8.15 -15.32 17.72
CA LEU A 58 -9.03 -14.24 17.28
C LEU A 58 -10.09 -13.99 18.35
N LYS A 59 -9.77 -13.18 19.31
CA LYS A 59 -10.80 -12.43 20.01
C LYS A 59 -11.09 -11.20 19.14
N VAL A 60 -11.94 -11.39 18.11
CA VAL A 60 -12.44 -10.28 17.31
C VAL A 60 -13.28 -9.41 18.25
N GLY A 61 -12.62 -8.55 18.98
CA GLY A 61 -13.27 -7.55 19.84
C GLY A 61 -13.38 -6.24 19.07
N PHE A 62 -14.47 -5.53 19.24
CA PHE A 62 -14.70 -4.20 18.66
C PHE A 62 -13.52 -3.22 18.91
N LYS A 63 -12.77 -3.44 19.99
CA LYS A 63 -11.55 -2.68 20.34
C LYS A 63 -10.42 -2.79 19.29
N GLN A 64 -10.37 -3.82 18.47
CA GLN A 64 -9.34 -3.98 17.43
C GLN A 64 -9.56 -3.04 16.24
N PHE A 65 -10.82 -2.66 16.01
CA PHE A 65 -11.18 -1.68 14.98
C PHE A 65 -10.99 -0.23 15.44
N ILE A 66 -10.80 0.01 16.75
CA ILE A 66 -10.51 1.33 17.30
C ILE A 66 -9.00 1.49 17.39
N ASN A 67 -8.36 1.79 16.25
CA ASN A 67 -6.95 2.14 16.20
C ASN A 67 -6.78 3.58 15.67
N PRO A 68 -5.67 4.26 16.00
CA PRO A 68 -5.45 5.65 15.59
C PRO A 68 -5.50 5.87 14.08
N GLY A 69 -5.04 4.90 13.29
CA GLY A 69 -5.07 4.96 11.83
C GLY A 69 -6.50 5.02 11.30
N LEU A 70 -7.34 4.06 11.69
CA LEU A 70 -8.74 4.02 11.25
C LEU A 70 -9.54 5.26 11.73
N ILE A 71 -9.29 5.72 12.96
CA ILE A 71 -9.90 6.95 13.46
C ILE A 71 -9.50 8.15 12.60
N GLY A 72 -8.21 8.26 12.25
CA GLY A 72 -7.71 9.32 11.37
C GLY A 72 -8.36 9.29 9.99
N VAL A 73 -8.47 8.11 9.38
CA VAL A 73 -9.14 7.90 8.08
C VAL A 73 -10.61 8.32 8.14
N ILE A 74 -11.34 7.90 9.19
CA ILE A 74 -12.77 8.25 9.35
C ILE A 74 -12.93 9.76 9.53
N ILE A 75 -12.12 10.39 10.39
CA ILE A 75 -12.18 11.85 10.61
C ILE A 75 -11.87 12.58 9.29
N GLY A 76 -10.82 12.19 8.59
CA GLY A 76 -10.45 12.77 7.30
C GLY A 76 -11.56 12.63 6.26
N LEU A 77 -12.20 11.46 6.17
CA LEU A 77 -13.33 11.22 5.28
C LEU A 77 -14.54 12.11 5.62
N VAL A 78 -14.88 12.25 6.91
CA VAL A 78 -15.99 13.10 7.35
C VAL A 78 -15.72 14.56 7.01
N LEU A 79 -14.51 15.07 7.29
CA LEU A 79 -14.11 16.43 6.93
C LEU A 79 -14.19 16.67 5.42
N PHE A 80 -13.74 15.70 4.61
CA PHE A 80 -13.80 15.75 3.16
C PHE A 80 -15.25 15.78 2.65
N LEU A 81 -16.10 14.84 3.10
CA LEU A 81 -17.50 14.74 2.63
C LEU A 81 -18.34 15.95 3.03
N LEU A 82 -18.08 16.51 4.22
CA LEU A 82 -18.78 17.71 4.69
C LEU A 82 -18.14 19.01 4.17
N ASN A 83 -17.08 18.91 3.37
CA ASN A 83 -16.34 20.06 2.84
C ASN A 83 -15.92 21.07 3.95
N ILE A 84 -15.52 20.53 5.11
CA ILE A 84 -15.10 21.34 6.24
C ILE A 84 -13.68 21.81 6.03
N GLN A 85 -13.48 23.12 5.88
CA GLN A 85 -12.16 23.72 5.82
C GLN A 85 -11.66 23.99 7.24
N LEU A 86 -10.52 23.38 7.57
CA LEU A 86 -9.87 23.64 8.86
C LEU A 86 -9.22 25.02 8.86
N PRO A 87 -9.20 25.72 10.03
CA PRO A 87 -8.43 26.94 10.16
C PRO A 87 -6.96 26.72 9.77
N ASN A 88 -6.34 27.71 9.10
CA ASN A 88 -4.98 27.59 8.53
C ASN A 88 -3.95 27.06 9.54
N LEU A 89 -4.04 27.45 10.81
CA LEU A 89 -3.12 26.96 11.84
C LEU A 89 -3.24 25.46 12.07
N ILE A 90 -4.48 24.96 12.17
CA ILE A 90 -4.74 23.53 12.42
C ILE A 90 -4.47 22.72 11.14
N GLY A 91 -5.01 23.18 10.01
CA GLY A 91 -4.83 22.54 8.72
C GLY A 91 -3.36 22.43 8.34
N GLY A 92 -2.60 23.52 8.45
CA GLY A 92 -1.17 23.53 8.16
C GLY A 92 -0.34 22.64 9.09
N SER A 93 -0.71 22.55 10.37
CA SER A 93 -0.04 21.65 11.32
C SER A 93 -0.29 20.17 10.96
N ILE A 94 -1.53 19.81 10.61
CA ILE A 94 -1.89 18.46 10.19
C ILE A 94 -1.18 18.11 8.87
N GLU A 95 -1.14 19.05 7.93
CA GLU A 95 -0.42 18.87 6.66
C GLU A 95 1.08 18.62 6.86
N MET A 96 1.75 19.37 7.74
CA MET A 96 3.16 19.16 8.07
C MET A 96 3.40 17.77 8.64
N ILE A 97 2.55 17.29 9.56
CA ILE A 97 2.63 15.94 10.14
C ILE A 97 2.38 14.88 9.04
N GLY A 98 1.37 15.10 8.21
CA GLY A 98 1.06 14.24 7.07
C GLY A 98 2.24 14.12 6.10
N ASN A 99 2.87 15.24 5.74
CA ASN A 99 4.04 15.25 4.85
C ASN A 99 5.28 14.58 5.46
N ALA A 100 5.40 14.52 6.78
CA ALA A 100 6.46 13.79 7.47
C ALA A 100 6.27 12.26 7.44
N THR A 101 5.05 11.78 7.16
CA THR A 101 4.74 10.34 7.17
C THR A 101 5.58 9.55 6.17
N THR A 102 5.69 10.02 4.93
CA THR A 102 6.48 9.35 3.89
C THR A 102 7.97 9.21 4.27
N PRO A 103 8.71 10.28 4.62
CA PRO A 103 10.11 10.14 5.02
C PRO A 103 10.29 9.31 6.29
N LEU A 104 9.41 9.41 7.28
CA LEU A 104 9.49 8.58 8.48
C LEU A 104 9.29 7.09 8.16
N THR A 105 8.34 6.76 7.29
CA THR A 105 8.11 5.38 6.87
C THR A 105 9.31 4.83 6.10
N MET A 106 9.89 5.60 5.18
CA MET A 106 11.11 5.21 4.47
C MET A 106 12.29 5.02 5.42
N PHE A 107 12.40 5.85 6.46
CA PHE A 107 13.40 5.70 7.50
C PHE A 107 13.22 4.41 8.30
N CYS A 108 11.97 4.08 8.71
CA CYS A 108 11.65 2.83 9.39
C CYS A 108 11.97 1.59 8.53
N ILE A 109 11.63 1.64 7.24
CA ILE A 109 11.98 0.57 6.29
C ILE A 109 13.49 0.45 6.15
N GLY A 110 14.20 1.57 5.98
CA GLY A 110 15.66 1.60 5.88
C GLY A 110 16.34 0.97 7.12
N PHE A 111 15.84 1.26 8.31
CA PHE A 111 16.31 0.63 9.56
C PHE A 111 16.11 -0.89 9.57
N GLN A 112 14.96 -1.36 9.13
CA GLN A 112 14.67 -2.79 9.05
C GLN A 112 15.57 -3.49 8.02
N ILE A 113 15.83 -2.83 6.88
CA ILE A 113 16.74 -3.30 5.84
C ILE A 113 18.16 -3.40 6.33
N GLY A 114 18.64 -2.37 7.07
CA GLY A 114 20.01 -2.32 7.59
C GLY A 114 20.37 -3.48 8.53
N GLY A 115 19.38 -4.14 9.13
CA GLY A 115 19.55 -5.34 9.93
C GLY A 115 19.56 -6.65 9.14
N LEU A 116 19.26 -6.64 7.84
CA LEU A 116 19.19 -7.86 7.02
C LEU A 116 20.47 -8.04 6.17
N LYS A 117 21.00 -9.25 6.16
CA LYS A 117 22.11 -9.60 5.25
C LYS A 117 21.56 -9.86 3.85
N PHE A 118 22.19 -9.29 2.83
CA PHE A 118 21.77 -9.45 1.43
C PHE A 118 21.65 -10.93 1.01
N LYS A 119 22.50 -11.80 1.54
CA LYS A 119 22.44 -13.26 1.34
C LYS A 119 21.14 -13.90 1.87
N GLU A 120 20.56 -13.32 2.92
CA GLU A 120 19.30 -13.84 3.50
C GLU A 120 18.09 -13.49 2.66
N ILE A 121 18.16 -12.40 1.89
CA ILE A 121 17.12 -12.02 0.92
C ILE A 121 17.23 -12.89 -0.33
N ALA A 122 18.45 -13.11 -0.81
CA ALA A 122 18.73 -13.82 -2.05
C ALA A 122 18.43 -15.34 -1.98
N GLY A 123 18.30 -15.94 -0.79
CA GLY A 123 18.06 -17.37 -0.61
C GLY A 123 16.60 -17.78 -0.38
N ASP A 124 15.67 -16.86 -0.34
CA ASP A 124 14.29 -17.11 0.08
C ASP A 124 13.35 -17.19 -1.12
N PHE A 125 13.12 -18.42 -1.62
CA PHE A 125 12.25 -18.65 -2.78
C PHE A 125 10.82 -18.11 -2.59
N GLN A 126 10.29 -18.12 -1.37
CA GLN A 126 8.94 -17.62 -1.10
C GLN A 126 8.85 -16.11 -1.31
N VAL A 127 9.91 -15.35 -0.99
CA VAL A 127 9.99 -13.91 -1.25
C VAL A 127 9.93 -13.64 -2.75
N TYR A 128 10.67 -14.40 -3.56
CA TYR A 128 10.61 -14.25 -5.02
C TYR A 128 9.24 -14.60 -5.59
N ALA A 129 8.61 -15.66 -5.09
CA ALA A 129 7.27 -16.04 -5.51
C ALA A 129 6.24 -14.93 -5.22
N ILE A 130 6.31 -14.31 -4.03
CA ILE A 130 5.44 -13.18 -3.68
C ILE A 130 5.70 -11.99 -4.61
N CYS A 131 6.96 -11.63 -4.84
CA CYS A 131 7.29 -10.53 -5.74
C CYS A 131 6.77 -10.78 -7.16
N PHE A 132 6.94 -12.00 -7.67
CA PHE A 132 6.45 -12.38 -8.99
C PHE A 132 4.93 -12.26 -9.08
N VAL A 133 4.20 -12.82 -8.13
CA VAL A 133 2.73 -12.76 -8.12
C VAL A 133 2.27 -11.32 -7.95
N LYS A 134 2.84 -10.56 -7.00
CA LYS A 134 2.44 -9.18 -6.69
C LYS A 134 2.71 -8.22 -7.83
N LEU A 135 3.88 -8.31 -8.46
CA LEU A 135 4.32 -7.33 -9.46
C LEU A 135 3.96 -7.69 -10.90
N LEU A 136 3.61 -8.94 -11.17
CA LEU A 136 3.24 -9.38 -12.52
C LEU A 136 1.83 -9.95 -12.58
N ILE A 137 1.52 -10.97 -11.79
CA ILE A 137 0.22 -11.65 -11.89
C ILE A 137 -0.92 -10.72 -11.47
N VAL A 138 -0.80 -10.06 -10.31
CA VAL A 138 -1.84 -9.16 -9.80
C VAL A 138 -2.15 -8.03 -10.78
N PRO A 139 -1.18 -7.22 -11.27
CA PRO A 139 -1.48 -6.14 -12.20
C PRO A 139 -1.95 -6.65 -13.58
N VAL A 140 -1.45 -7.79 -14.07
CA VAL A 140 -1.95 -8.39 -15.32
C VAL A 140 -3.42 -8.79 -15.16
N LEU A 141 -3.79 -9.45 -14.07
CA LEU A 141 -5.19 -9.80 -13.80
C LEU A 141 -6.06 -8.53 -13.68
N THR A 142 -5.57 -7.51 -12.98
CA THR A 142 -6.28 -6.23 -12.86
C THR A 142 -6.49 -5.58 -14.23
N LEU A 143 -5.45 -5.54 -15.06
CA LEU A 143 -5.52 -5.00 -16.43
C LEU A 143 -6.54 -5.77 -17.26
N LEU A 144 -6.53 -7.11 -17.21
CA LEU A 144 -7.48 -7.94 -17.94
C LEU A 144 -8.92 -7.70 -17.46
N VAL A 145 -9.16 -7.68 -16.16
CA VAL A 145 -10.50 -7.43 -15.60
C VAL A 145 -10.99 -6.05 -15.98
N VAL A 146 -10.15 -5.03 -15.84
CA VAL A 146 -10.50 -3.65 -16.18
C VAL A 146 -10.79 -3.52 -17.68
N LYS A 147 -9.96 -4.11 -18.54
CA LYS A 147 -10.15 -4.10 -20.00
C LYS A 147 -11.44 -4.79 -20.43
N LEU A 148 -11.82 -5.88 -19.78
CA LEU A 148 -13.06 -6.61 -20.07
C LEU A 148 -14.31 -5.83 -19.64
N TRP A 149 -14.21 -5.01 -18.59
CA TRP A 149 -15.36 -4.29 -18.04
C TRP A 149 -15.50 -2.88 -18.60
N ALA A 150 -14.42 -2.13 -18.70
CA ALA A 150 -14.45 -0.70 -19.07
C ALA A 150 -14.15 -0.45 -20.55
N GLY A 151 -13.51 -1.37 -21.27
CA GLY A 151 -13.07 -1.21 -22.65
C GLY A 151 -11.85 -0.31 -22.76
N ASP A 152 -12.06 1.01 -22.84
CA ASP A 152 -10.98 2.01 -22.88
C ASP A 152 -10.57 2.44 -21.44
N PHE A 153 -9.28 2.75 -21.27
CA PHE A 153 -8.76 3.14 -19.97
C PHE A 153 -8.96 4.64 -19.71
N SER A 154 -9.96 4.99 -18.92
CA SER A 154 -10.07 6.32 -18.32
C SER A 154 -9.02 6.54 -17.23
N MET A 155 -8.94 7.76 -16.68
CA MET A 155 -7.98 8.07 -15.62
C MET A 155 -8.14 7.16 -14.38
N LEU A 156 -9.38 6.81 -14.03
CA LEU A 156 -9.65 5.94 -12.88
C LEU A 156 -9.06 4.54 -13.09
N GLU A 157 -9.29 3.95 -14.27
CA GLU A 157 -8.78 2.61 -14.59
C GLU A 157 -7.25 2.58 -14.62
N LYS A 158 -6.62 3.60 -15.19
CA LYS A 158 -5.15 3.73 -15.19
C LYS A 158 -4.62 3.80 -13.76
N VAL A 159 -5.24 4.60 -12.91
CA VAL A 159 -4.87 4.72 -11.49
C VAL A 159 -5.06 3.39 -10.75
N LEU A 160 -6.16 2.66 -11.00
CA LEU A 160 -6.39 1.34 -10.41
C LEU A 160 -5.32 0.34 -10.82
N ILE A 161 -5.01 0.24 -12.12
CA ILE A 161 -4.00 -0.71 -12.61
C ILE A 161 -2.63 -0.41 -12.00
N ILE A 162 -2.21 0.86 -12.00
CA ILE A 162 -0.94 1.28 -11.37
C ILE A 162 -0.98 1.03 -9.86
N GLY A 163 -2.10 1.31 -9.19
CA GLY A 163 -2.27 1.02 -7.76
C GLY A 163 -2.06 -0.46 -7.42
N PHE A 164 -2.61 -1.38 -8.22
CA PHE A 164 -2.39 -2.82 -8.04
C PHE A 164 -1.00 -3.27 -8.50
N ALA A 165 -0.32 -2.53 -9.38
CA ALA A 165 1.07 -2.77 -9.76
C ALA A 165 2.09 -2.29 -8.71
N MET A 166 1.64 -1.59 -7.64
CA MET A 166 2.51 -1.17 -6.55
C MET A 166 3.12 -2.36 -5.81
N PRO A 167 4.36 -2.21 -5.32
CA PRO A 167 5.04 -3.24 -4.53
C PRO A 167 4.27 -3.54 -3.23
N VAL A 168 4.70 -4.56 -2.51
CA VAL A 168 4.14 -4.92 -1.20
C VAL A 168 4.12 -3.71 -0.28
N GLY A 169 2.99 -3.48 0.38
CA GLY A 169 2.81 -2.35 1.28
C GLY A 169 3.76 -2.39 2.47
N ALA A 170 4.39 -1.26 2.79
CA ALA A 170 5.31 -1.12 3.92
C ALA A 170 4.67 -1.52 5.26
N VAL A 171 3.36 -1.32 5.37
CA VAL A 171 2.56 -1.72 6.55
C VAL A 171 2.60 -3.23 6.83
N ALA A 172 2.88 -4.08 5.84
CA ALA A 172 3.04 -5.52 6.03
C ALA A 172 4.15 -5.83 7.04
N SER A 173 5.29 -5.17 6.92
CA SER A 173 6.41 -5.33 7.83
C SER A 173 6.10 -4.77 9.23
N ILE A 174 5.52 -3.57 9.28
CA ILE A 174 5.16 -2.88 10.53
C ILE A 174 4.15 -3.70 11.33
N PHE A 175 3.06 -4.13 10.69
CA PHE A 175 2.02 -4.93 11.36
C PHE A 175 2.52 -6.32 11.74
N SER A 176 3.34 -6.97 10.89
CA SER A 176 3.93 -8.25 11.25
C SER A 176 4.80 -8.14 12.50
N GLN A 177 5.54 -7.05 12.67
CA GLN A 177 6.31 -6.78 13.87
C GLN A 177 5.40 -6.52 15.08
N GLN A 178 4.38 -5.67 14.91
CA GLN A 178 3.44 -5.31 15.97
C GLN A 178 2.65 -6.51 16.49
N TYR A 179 2.21 -7.39 15.61
CA TYR A 179 1.40 -8.57 15.94
C TYR A 179 2.21 -9.86 16.10
N LYS A 180 3.55 -9.74 16.22
CA LYS A 180 4.48 -10.87 16.43
C LYS A 180 4.40 -11.95 15.33
N GLY A 181 4.15 -11.52 14.10
CA GLY A 181 4.20 -12.38 12.92
C GLY A 181 5.61 -12.48 12.33
N GLU A 182 5.70 -12.95 11.10
CA GLU A 182 6.97 -13.15 10.37
C GLU A 182 7.51 -11.83 9.80
N ALA A 183 7.94 -10.92 10.69
CA ALA A 183 8.38 -9.57 10.30
C ALA A 183 9.57 -9.56 9.34
N ALA A 184 10.53 -10.49 9.52
CA ALA A 184 11.68 -10.61 8.63
C ALA A 184 11.26 -10.98 7.20
N PHE A 185 10.32 -11.92 7.04
CA PHE A 185 9.78 -12.32 5.75
C PHE A 185 9.01 -11.19 5.07
N ALA A 186 8.16 -10.47 5.82
CA ALA A 186 7.47 -9.29 5.32
C ALA A 186 8.44 -8.20 4.87
N THR A 187 9.47 -7.90 5.67
CA THR A 187 10.46 -6.86 5.33
C THR A 187 11.25 -7.22 4.07
N LYS A 188 11.69 -8.48 3.91
CA LYS A 188 12.36 -8.97 2.69
C LYS A 188 11.46 -8.79 1.47
N SER A 189 10.17 -9.15 1.60
CA SER A 189 9.19 -9.04 0.51
C SER A 189 8.93 -7.59 0.13
N VAL A 190 8.78 -6.68 1.10
CA VAL A 190 8.64 -5.23 0.88
C VAL A 190 9.85 -4.70 0.13
N LEU A 191 11.06 -5.01 0.62
CA LEU A 191 12.30 -4.52 0.03
C LEU A 191 12.46 -4.99 -1.42
N LEU A 192 12.42 -6.32 -1.63
CA LEU A 192 12.67 -6.89 -2.95
C LEU A 192 11.61 -6.42 -3.96
N SER A 193 10.32 -6.43 -3.56
CA SER A 193 9.25 -5.94 -4.43
C SER A 193 9.41 -4.46 -4.76
N THR A 194 9.85 -3.62 -3.81
CA THR A 194 10.11 -2.20 -4.06
C THR A 194 11.22 -1.98 -5.08
N VAL A 195 12.33 -2.73 -4.98
CA VAL A 195 13.42 -2.63 -5.97
C VAL A 195 12.95 -3.12 -7.35
N LEU A 196 12.25 -4.25 -7.41
CA LEU A 196 11.75 -4.79 -8.69
C LEU A 196 10.66 -3.91 -9.31
N SER A 197 9.89 -3.19 -8.50
CA SER A 197 8.84 -2.29 -8.99
C SER A 197 9.37 -1.12 -9.80
N LEU A 198 10.63 -0.72 -9.63
CA LEU A 198 11.27 0.29 -10.47
C LEU A 198 11.30 -0.09 -11.96
N ILE A 199 11.23 -1.39 -12.25
CA ILE A 199 11.18 -1.91 -13.63
C ILE A 199 9.74 -2.21 -14.04
N THR A 200 8.97 -2.85 -13.15
CA THR A 200 7.63 -3.33 -13.52
C THR A 200 6.60 -2.21 -13.66
N ILE A 201 6.65 -1.15 -12.84
CA ILE A 201 5.70 -0.04 -12.94
C ILE A 201 5.81 0.70 -14.28
N PRO A 202 7.00 1.10 -14.77
CA PRO A 202 7.13 1.70 -16.09
C PRO A 202 6.61 0.81 -17.23
N ILE A 203 6.82 -0.52 -17.13
CA ILE A 203 6.30 -1.46 -18.13
C ILE A 203 4.77 -1.40 -18.19
N PHE A 204 4.07 -1.46 -17.05
CA PHE A 204 2.62 -1.36 -17.03
C PHE A 204 2.11 0.02 -17.48
N ALA A 205 2.82 1.10 -17.13
CA ALA A 205 2.48 2.43 -17.61
C ALA A 205 2.52 2.52 -19.15
N ILE A 206 3.56 1.97 -19.78
CA ILE A 206 3.70 1.93 -21.25
C ILE A 206 2.61 1.06 -21.89
N ILE A 207 2.31 -0.12 -21.31
CA ILE A 207 1.27 -1.02 -21.85
C ILE A 207 -0.11 -0.34 -21.88
N MET A 208 -0.40 0.55 -20.94
CA MET A 208 -1.71 1.24 -20.91
C MET A 208 -1.81 2.45 -21.87
N GLU A 209 -0.71 2.85 -22.47
CA GLU A 209 -0.68 3.91 -23.48
C GLU A 209 -0.65 3.36 -24.92
N LEU A 210 -0.47 2.04 -25.06
CA LEU A 210 -0.55 1.31 -26.32
C LEU A 210 -1.98 0.87 -26.60
#